data_2dfe3231a991f1328cd7ce9c61669892
#
_entry.id   2dfe3231a991f1328cd7ce9c61669892
#
_cell.length_a   1.000
_cell.length_b   1.000
_cell.length_c   1.000
_cell.angle_alpha   90.00
_cell.angle_beta   90.00
_cell.angle_gamma   90.00
#
_symmetry.space_group_name_H-M   'P 1'
#
loop_
_entity.id
_entity.type
_entity.pdbx_description
1 polymer ?
#
loop_
_entity_poly.entity_id
_entity_poly.type
_entity_poly.pdbx_seq_one_letter_code
_entity_poly.pdbx_strand_id
1 'polypeptide(L)'
;METNFLQNLNFIPKENSVNIYIKRYSNHDNYFIEVDLEKNHINFGNKIFFNDSNNSIQKLTKAEDLVVFECVDRLLQKGYKPDNIILEKIYPSGHGTSGRLDILVTDNKNKAYLMIECKTWGKEFDKAFDKLKKDGGQLFTYFQQDKDA
;
A
#
# COMPACT_ATOMS: atom_id res chain seq x y z
N MET A 1 -6.09 -4.35 15.21
CA MET A 1 -7.06 -3.94 14.16
C MET A 1 -8.45 -4.32 14.60
N GLU A 2 -9.39 -3.43 14.43
CA GLU A 2 -10.78 -3.70 14.78
C GLU A 2 -11.48 -4.46 13.66
N THR A 3 -12.34 -5.43 14.04
CA THR A 3 -13.11 -6.22 13.08
C THR A 3 -14.03 -5.36 12.21
N ASN A 4 -14.55 -4.25 12.75
CA ASN A 4 -15.40 -3.33 11.98
C ASN A 4 -14.69 -2.73 10.76
N PHE A 5 -13.41 -2.43 10.87
CA PHE A 5 -12.61 -1.94 9.75
C PHE A 5 -12.59 -2.97 8.61
N LEU A 6 -12.32 -4.22 8.93
CA LEU A 6 -12.28 -5.30 7.96
C LEU A 6 -13.66 -5.56 7.33
N GLN A 7 -14.72 -5.53 8.13
CA GLN A 7 -16.09 -5.69 7.65
C GLN A 7 -16.47 -4.58 6.68
N ASN A 8 -16.07 -3.33 6.97
CA ASN A 8 -16.33 -2.19 6.08
C ASN A 8 -15.62 -2.32 4.73
N LEU A 9 -14.50 -3.04 4.70
CA LEU A 9 -13.79 -3.36 3.45
C LEU A 9 -14.28 -4.67 2.82
N ASN A 10 -15.35 -5.27 3.34
CA ASN A 10 -15.93 -6.53 2.86
C ASN A 10 -15.02 -7.76 3.04
N PHE A 11 -14.15 -7.74 4.03
CA PHE A 11 -13.46 -8.94 4.49
C PHE A 11 -14.42 -9.78 5.31
N ILE A 12 -14.36 -11.09 5.13
CA ILE A 12 -15.21 -12.05 5.83
C ILE A 12 -14.33 -13.01 6.64
N PRO A 13 -14.85 -13.58 7.75
CA PRO A 13 -14.13 -14.62 8.48
C PRO A 13 -13.78 -15.79 7.55
N LYS A 14 -12.54 -16.24 7.63
CA LYS A 14 -12.10 -17.43 6.89
C LYS A 14 -12.69 -18.68 7.54
N GLU A 15 -13.21 -19.57 6.71
CA GLU A 15 -13.77 -20.84 7.16
C GLU A 15 -12.75 -21.65 7.97
N ASN A 16 -13.18 -22.25 9.08
CA ASN A 16 -12.35 -23.01 10.02
C ASN A 16 -11.23 -22.21 10.70
N SER A 17 -11.35 -20.88 10.74
CA SER A 17 -10.39 -20.00 11.41
C SER A 17 -11.14 -19.02 12.31
N VAL A 18 -10.56 -18.74 13.48
CA VAL A 18 -11.18 -17.84 14.46
C VAL A 18 -10.76 -16.39 14.24
N ASN A 19 -9.51 -16.16 13.88
CA ASN A 19 -8.89 -14.83 13.83
C ASN A 19 -8.42 -14.42 12.44
N ILE A 20 -8.77 -15.18 11.40
CA ILE A 20 -8.35 -14.88 10.02
C ILE A 20 -9.54 -14.39 9.22
N TYR A 21 -9.36 -13.26 8.57
CA TYR A 21 -10.32 -12.67 7.63
C TYR A 21 -9.74 -12.72 6.22
N ILE A 22 -10.61 -12.92 5.24
CA ILE A 22 -10.21 -13.06 3.85
C ILE A 22 -11.11 -12.20 2.95
N LYS A 23 -10.52 -11.67 1.89
CA LYS A 23 -11.25 -11.06 0.78
C LYS A 23 -10.71 -11.56 -0.54
N ARG A 24 -11.59 -12.03 -1.40
CA ARG A 24 -11.27 -12.49 -2.77
C ARG A 24 -11.65 -11.40 -3.76
N TYR A 25 -10.78 -11.19 -4.73
CA TYR A 25 -10.97 -10.21 -5.80
C TYR A 25 -11.28 -10.97 -7.09
N SER A 26 -12.57 -11.11 -7.41
CA SER A 26 -13.04 -11.90 -8.55
C SER A 26 -12.57 -11.35 -9.90
N ASN A 27 -12.30 -10.04 -9.98
CA ASN A 27 -11.76 -9.39 -11.19
C ASN A 27 -10.26 -9.61 -11.40
N HIS A 28 -9.59 -10.34 -10.51
CA HIS A 28 -8.14 -10.61 -10.56
C HIS A 28 -7.84 -12.10 -10.37
N ASP A 29 -8.51 -12.98 -11.10
CA ASP A 29 -8.32 -14.43 -11.07
C ASP A 29 -8.39 -15.01 -9.65
N ASN A 30 -9.36 -14.52 -8.86
CA ASN A 30 -9.56 -14.90 -7.45
C ASN A 30 -8.35 -14.64 -6.55
N TYR A 31 -7.50 -13.65 -6.90
CA TYR A 31 -6.49 -13.15 -5.98
C TYR A 31 -7.16 -12.81 -4.65
N PHE A 32 -6.50 -13.12 -3.55
CA PHE A 32 -7.05 -12.86 -2.22
C PHE A 32 -6.02 -12.29 -1.27
N ILE A 33 -6.53 -11.55 -0.29
CA ILE A 33 -5.76 -11.02 0.83
C ILE A 33 -6.31 -11.64 2.11
N GLU A 34 -5.43 -12.10 2.99
CA GLU A 34 -5.78 -12.59 4.31
C GLU A 34 -5.22 -11.68 5.40
N VAL A 35 -5.99 -11.49 6.46
CA VAL A 35 -5.58 -10.73 7.64
C VAL A 35 -5.69 -11.62 8.86
N ASP A 36 -4.58 -11.79 9.56
CA ASP A 36 -4.49 -12.51 10.83
C ASP A 36 -4.55 -11.49 11.97
N LEU A 37 -5.67 -11.45 12.69
CA LEU A 37 -5.89 -10.50 13.78
C LEU A 37 -5.06 -10.84 15.03
N GLU A 38 -4.74 -12.10 15.24
CA GLU A 38 -3.91 -12.51 16.39
C GLU A 38 -2.47 -12.03 16.23
N LYS A 39 -1.95 -12.16 15.01
CA LYS A 39 -0.58 -11.75 14.67
C LYS A 39 -0.47 -10.31 14.19
N ASN A 40 -1.59 -9.61 14.00
CA ASN A 40 -1.66 -8.31 13.35
C ASN A 40 -0.88 -8.29 12.03
N HIS A 41 -1.12 -9.29 11.19
CA HIS A 41 -0.38 -9.51 9.96
C HIS A 41 -1.31 -9.55 8.76
N ILE A 42 -0.92 -8.83 7.67
CA ILE A 42 -1.58 -8.92 6.37
C ILE A 42 -0.75 -9.80 5.46
N ASN A 43 -1.38 -10.80 4.86
CA ASN A 43 -0.78 -11.59 3.79
C ASN A 43 -1.33 -11.10 2.45
N PHE A 44 -0.51 -10.37 1.71
CA PHE A 44 -0.85 -9.89 0.36
C PHE A 44 -0.59 -10.94 -0.74
N GLY A 45 -0.18 -12.14 -0.37
CA GLY A 45 0.21 -13.16 -1.34
C GLY A 45 1.55 -12.84 -2.00
N ASN A 46 1.75 -13.38 -3.21
CA ASN A 46 3.02 -13.26 -3.94
C ASN A 46 2.94 -12.40 -5.22
N LYS A 47 1.78 -11.83 -5.52
CA LYS A 47 1.59 -11.01 -6.73
C LYS A 47 1.94 -9.55 -6.50
N ILE A 48 1.56 -8.98 -5.36
CA ILE A 48 1.98 -7.64 -4.97
C ILE A 48 3.44 -7.69 -4.56
N PHE A 49 4.23 -6.80 -5.12
CA PHE A 49 5.67 -6.74 -4.90
C PHE A 49 6.02 -5.81 -3.74
N PHE A 50 6.97 -6.23 -2.90
CA PHE A 50 7.53 -5.43 -1.81
C PHE A 50 8.98 -5.12 -2.12
N ASN A 51 9.33 -3.84 -2.11
CA ASN A 51 10.70 -3.42 -2.37
C ASN A 51 11.56 -3.37 -1.10
N ASP A 52 10.94 -3.20 0.07
CA ASP A 52 11.63 -3.23 1.36
C ASP A 52 11.62 -4.64 1.95
N SER A 53 12.79 -5.14 2.33
CA SER A 53 12.95 -6.45 2.97
C SER A 53 12.29 -6.55 4.34
N ASN A 54 12.05 -5.42 5.02
CA ASN A 54 11.43 -5.40 6.33
C ASN A 54 9.92 -5.64 6.29
N ASN A 55 9.28 -5.43 5.15
CA ASN A 55 7.84 -5.65 4.94
C ASN A 55 6.99 -5.10 6.09
N SER A 56 7.31 -3.89 6.56
CA SER A 56 6.70 -3.31 7.76
C SER A 56 5.19 -3.16 7.64
N ILE A 57 4.69 -2.90 6.43
CA ILE A 57 3.27 -2.74 6.15
C ILE A 57 2.45 -4.01 6.41
N GLN A 58 3.08 -5.17 6.32
CA GLN A 58 2.41 -6.44 6.63
C GLN A 58 2.12 -6.61 8.13
N LYS A 59 2.79 -5.86 8.98
CA LYS A 59 2.71 -6.01 10.43
C LYS A 59 1.63 -5.16 11.10
N LEU A 60 1.01 -4.24 10.38
CA LEU A 60 -0.06 -3.36 10.89
C LEU A 60 0.27 -2.72 12.24
N THR A 61 1.48 -2.24 12.40
CA THR A 61 1.94 -1.65 13.67
C THR A 61 1.64 -0.17 13.78
N LYS A 62 1.34 0.49 12.66
CA LYS A 62 1.11 1.94 12.58
C LYS A 62 -0.25 2.25 11.96
N ALA A 63 -0.86 3.35 12.37
CA ALA A 63 -2.12 3.83 11.78
C ALA A 63 -1.99 4.08 10.27
N GLU A 64 -0.83 4.54 9.80
CA GLU A 64 -0.54 4.75 8.40
C GLU A 64 -0.59 3.45 7.57
N ASP A 65 -0.22 2.31 8.18
CA ASP A 65 -0.30 1.01 7.51
C ASP A 65 -1.75 0.64 7.14
N LEU A 66 -2.72 1.03 7.97
CA LEU A 66 -4.13 0.84 7.66
C LEU A 66 -4.58 1.69 6.48
N VAL A 67 -4.07 2.91 6.36
CA VAL A 67 -4.35 3.79 5.21
C VAL A 67 -3.82 3.17 3.92
N VAL A 68 -2.60 2.66 3.95
CA VAL A 68 -2.01 1.96 2.80
C VAL A 68 -2.81 0.71 2.44
N PHE A 69 -3.20 -0.08 3.43
CA PHE A 69 -4.02 -1.28 3.22
C PHE A 69 -5.36 -0.97 2.56
N GLU A 70 -6.09 0.03 3.06
CA GLU A 70 -7.34 0.47 2.45
C GLU A 70 -7.12 0.96 1.02
N CYS A 71 -6.05 1.70 0.78
CA CYS A 71 -5.71 2.19 -0.56
C CYS A 71 -5.46 1.03 -1.53
N VAL A 72 -4.72 0.01 -1.13
CA VAL A 72 -4.50 -1.20 -1.94
C VAL A 72 -5.82 -1.88 -2.27
N ASP A 73 -6.70 -2.06 -1.29
CA ASP A 73 -8.03 -2.63 -1.51
C ASP A 73 -8.82 -1.86 -2.57
N ARG A 74 -8.83 -0.54 -2.47
CA ARG A 74 -9.52 0.33 -3.44
C ARG A 74 -8.91 0.24 -4.84
N LEU A 75 -7.58 0.16 -4.95
CA LEU A 75 -6.89 -0.01 -6.24
C LEU A 75 -7.30 -1.32 -6.90
N LEU A 76 -7.29 -2.41 -6.14
CA LEU A 76 -7.71 -3.72 -6.65
C LEU A 76 -9.16 -3.72 -7.10
N GLN A 77 -10.06 -3.09 -6.36
CA GLN A 77 -11.47 -2.94 -6.74
C GLN A 77 -11.65 -2.13 -8.02
N LYS A 78 -10.80 -1.12 -8.24
CA LYS A 78 -10.81 -0.29 -9.46
C LYS A 78 -10.23 -0.99 -10.68
N GLY A 79 -9.68 -2.18 -10.53
CA GLY A 79 -9.16 -2.97 -11.64
C GLY A 79 -7.64 -2.92 -11.83
N TYR A 80 -6.91 -2.22 -10.97
CA TYR A 80 -5.44 -2.29 -10.99
C TYR A 80 -5.01 -3.68 -10.56
N LYS A 81 -4.16 -4.31 -11.38
CA LYS A 81 -3.74 -5.69 -11.14
C LYS A 81 -2.76 -5.79 -9.96
N PRO A 82 -2.86 -6.83 -9.13
CA PRO A 82 -1.91 -7.00 -8.04
C PRO A 82 -0.45 -7.07 -8.52
N ASP A 83 -0.20 -7.64 -9.70
CA ASP A 83 1.16 -7.70 -10.28
C ASP A 83 1.75 -6.31 -10.63
N ASN A 84 0.90 -5.30 -10.76
CA ASN A 84 1.31 -3.93 -11.07
C ASN A 84 1.42 -3.04 -9.82
N ILE A 85 1.22 -3.60 -8.63
CA ILE A 85 1.32 -2.87 -7.37
C ILE A 85 2.64 -3.20 -6.69
N ILE A 86 3.41 -2.15 -6.39
CA ILE A 86 4.67 -2.24 -5.64
C ILE A 86 4.50 -1.43 -4.37
N LEU A 87 4.71 -2.06 -3.23
CA LEU A 87 4.65 -1.42 -1.93
C LEU A 87 6.06 -1.09 -1.42
N GLU A 88 6.18 0.03 -0.75
CA GLU A 88 7.43 0.49 -0.14
C GLU A 88 8.56 0.62 -1.15
N LYS A 89 8.28 1.22 -2.31
CA LYS A 89 9.28 1.45 -3.35
C LYS A 89 10.39 2.36 -2.85
N ILE A 90 11.62 1.88 -2.90
CA ILE A 90 12.80 2.62 -2.45
C ILE A 90 13.37 3.44 -3.60
N TYR A 91 13.56 4.74 -3.36
CA TYR A 91 14.26 5.64 -4.25
C TYR A 91 15.53 6.15 -3.55
N PRO A 92 16.72 5.91 -4.10
CA PRO A 92 17.95 6.43 -3.51
C PRO A 92 17.96 7.96 -3.60
N SER A 93 18.28 8.62 -2.49
CA SER A 93 18.50 10.07 -2.49
C SER A 93 19.99 10.39 -2.61
N GLY A 94 20.33 11.54 -3.21
CA GLY A 94 21.72 11.92 -3.52
C GLY A 94 22.62 12.19 -2.32
N HIS A 95 22.15 12.03 -1.09
CA HIS A 95 22.88 12.33 0.15
C HIS A 95 23.02 11.11 1.07
N GLY A 96 23.03 9.90 0.53
CA GLY A 96 23.16 8.67 1.35
C GLY A 96 21.90 8.29 2.12
N THR A 97 20.81 9.04 1.98
CA THR A 97 19.49 8.69 2.51
C THR A 97 18.62 8.14 1.39
N SER A 98 17.73 7.23 1.69
CA SER A 98 16.76 6.72 0.73
C SER A 98 15.36 7.17 1.13
N GLY A 99 14.57 7.59 0.15
CA GLY A 99 13.15 7.82 0.32
C GLY A 99 12.37 6.55 0.03
N ARG A 100 11.19 6.40 0.63
CA ARG A 100 10.33 5.26 0.44
C ARG A 100 8.94 5.74 0.07
N LEU A 101 8.49 5.35 -1.13
CA LEU A 101 7.15 5.62 -1.61
C LEU A 101 6.22 4.50 -1.12
N ASP A 102 5.08 4.84 -0.56
CA ASP A 102 4.17 3.84 -0.01
C ASP A 102 3.62 2.91 -1.09
N ILE A 103 3.10 3.45 -2.18
CA ILE A 103 2.53 2.65 -3.26
C ILE A 103 2.96 3.20 -4.62
N LEU A 104 3.53 2.32 -5.44
CA LEU A 104 3.74 2.55 -6.86
C LEU A 104 2.85 1.61 -7.65
N VAL A 105 2.06 2.17 -8.57
CA VAL A 105 1.34 1.37 -9.57
C VAL A 105 2.02 1.53 -10.90
N THR A 106 2.31 0.41 -11.57
CA THR A 106 2.92 0.40 -12.89
C THR A 106 1.89 0.15 -13.99
N ASP A 107 2.21 0.55 -15.20
CA ASP A 107 1.44 0.19 -16.39
C ASP A 107 1.84 -1.21 -16.91
N ASN A 108 1.26 -1.61 -18.04
CA ASN A 108 1.53 -2.91 -18.66
C ASN A 108 2.96 -3.06 -19.21
N LYS A 109 3.71 -1.95 -19.25
CA LYS A 109 5.12 -1.92 -19.68
C LYS A 109 6.07 -1.77 -18.48
N ASN A 110 5.55 -1.94 -17.26
CA ASN A 110 6.26 -1.77 -16.00
C ASN A 110 6.79 -0.34 -15.77
N LYS A 111 6.17 0.65 -16.41
CA LYS A 111 6.50 2.05 -16.16
C LYS A 111 5.63 2.61 -15.05
N ALA A 112 6.17 3.54 -14.29
CA ALA A 112 5.41 4.23 -13.24
C ALA A 112 4.18 4.92 -13.84
N TYR A 113 3.02 4.55 -13.33
CA TYR A 113 1.73 5.10 -13.75
C TYR A 113 1.10 5.97 -12.66
N LEU A 114 1.17 5.52 -11.42
CA LEU A 114 0.57 6.20 -10.27
C LEU A 114 1.48 6.07 -9.05
N MET A 115 1.81 7.19 -8.44
CA MET A 115 2.58 7.25 -7.19
C MET A 115 1.67 7.75 -6.08
N ILE A 116 1.62 7.01 -4.98
CA ILE A 116 0.76 7.33 -3.85
C ILE A 116 1.58 7.36 -2.57
N GLU A 117 1.50 8.48 -1.88
CA GLU A 117 2.02 8.65 -0.53
C GLU A 117 0.84 8.74 0.41
N CYS A 118 0.80 7.88 1.41
CA CYS A 118 -0.29 7.79 2.37
C CYS A 118 0.07 8.53 3.66
N LYS A 119 -0.88 9.26 4.19
CA LYS A 119 -0.74 9.96 5.47
C LYS A 119 -2.00 9.75 6.30
N THR A 120 -1.82 9.62 7.61
CA THR A 120 -2.94 9.66 8.53
C THR A 120 -3.53 11.06 8.55
N TRP A 121 -4.85 11.14 8.75
CA TRP A 121 -5.54 12.42 8.85
C TRP A 121 -5.03 13.23 10.03
N GLY A 122 -4.89 14.54 9.86
CA GLY A 122 -4.46 15.47 10.88
C GLY A 122 -3.13 16.15 10.55
N LYS A 123 -2.31 16.40 11.57
CA LYS A 123 -1.07 17.21 11.43
C LYS A 123 -0.08 16.67 10.39
N GLU A 124 0.07 15.36 10.27
CA GLU A 124 0.98 14.76 9.30
C GLU A 124 0.50 14.98 7.87
N PHE A 125 -0.81 14.87 7.65
CA PHE A 125 -1.42 15.17 6.36
C PHE A 125 -1.25 16.66 6.01
N ASP A 126 -1.55 17.55 6.97
CA ASP A 126 -1.47 18.99 6.75
C ASP A 126 -0.05 19.43 6.39
N LYS A 127 0.96 18.92 7.10
CA LYS A 127 2.37 19.19 6.81
C LYS A 127 2.76 18.72 5.42
N ALA A 128 2.37 17.50 5.04
CA ALA A 128 2.67 16.94 3.73
C ALA A 128 2.01 17.76 2.62
N PHE A 129 0.77 18.17 2.83
CA PHE A 129 0.01 18.96 1.86
C PHE A 129 0.58 20.37 1.68
N ASP A 130 0.99 21.03 2.78
CA ASP A 130 1.64 22.33 2.70
C ASP A 130 2.99 22.25 1.96
N LYS A 131 3.76 21.22 2.22
CA LYS A 131 5.03 20.98 1.52
C LYS A 131 4.81 20.70 0.03
N LEU A 132 3.78 19.94 -0.30
CA LEU A 132 3.40 19.67 -1.69
C LEU A 132 3.10 20.98 -2.45
N LYS A 133 2.40 21.93 -1.83
CA LYS A 133 2.11 23.24 -2.41
C LYS A 133 3.35 24.06 -2.67
N LYS A 134 4.37 23.96 -1.83
CA LYS A 134 5.58 24.79 -1.93
C LYS A 134 6.55 24.28 -3.00
N ASP A 135 6.88 23.00 -3.00
CA ASP A 135 7.96 22.42 -3.80
C ASP A 135 7.65 21.06 -4.40
N GLY A 136 6.38 20.65 -4.42
CA GLY A 136 5.97 19.33 -4.90
C GLY A 136 6.18 18.21 -3.88
N GLY A 137 6.86 18.51 -2.75
CA GLY A 137 7.03 17.58 -1.65
C GLY A 137 7.77 16.28 -2.01
N GLN A 138 7.48 15.25 -1.23
CA GLN A 138 8.11 13.94 -1.35
C GLN A 138 7.79 13.25 -2.68
N LEU A 139 6.54 13.34 -3.13
CA LEU A 139 6.12 12.73 -4.41
C LEU A 139 6.87 13.30 -5.61
N PHE A 140 7.10 14.62 -5.63
CA PHE A 140 7.86 15.25 -6.71
C PHE A 140 9.31 14.78 -6.74
N THR A 141 9.91 14.58 -5.55
CA THR A 141 11.25 14.02 -5.44
C THR A 141 11.33 12.62 -6.04
N TYR A 142 10.35 11.76 -5.73
CA TYR A 142 10.29 10.42 -6.30
C TYR A 142 10.06 10.43 -7.80
N PHE A 143 9.18 11.29 -8.28
CA PHE A 143 8.92 11.46 -9.70
C PHE A 143 10.19 11.85 -10.47
N GLN A 144 11.00 12.77 -9.92
CA GLN A 144 12.26 13.15 -10.53
C GLN A 144 13.31 12.03 -10.57
N GLN A 145 13.25 11.10 -9.60
CA GLN A 145 14.18 9.99 -9.52
C GLN A 145 13.74 8.78 -10.34
N ASP A 146 12.47 8.69 -10.67
CA ASP A 146 11.94 7.58 -11.46
C ASP A 146 12.15 7.88 -12.94
N LYS A 147 13.10 7.18 -13.54
CA LYS A 147 13.45 7.37 -14.96
C LYS A 147 12.38 6.90 -15.93
N ASP A 148 11.43 6.12 -15.43
CA ASP A 148 10.36 5.52 -16.22
C ASP A 148 8.99 6.20 -15.97
N ALA A 149 8.99 7.21 -15.12
CA ALA A 149 7.78 7.97 -14.83
C ALA A 149 7.34 8.86 -15.99
#